data_e811b97449282bea40a80ecb693bed34
#
_entry.id   e811b97449282bea40a80ecb693bed34
#
_cell.length_a   1.000
_cell.length_b   1.000
_cell.length_c   1.000
_cell.angle_alpha   90.00
_cell.angle_beta   90.00
_cell.angle_gamma   90.00
#
_symmetry.space_group_name_H-M   'P 1'
#
loop_
_entity.id
_entity.type
_entity.pdbx_description
1 polymer ?
#
loop_
_entity_poly.entity_id
_entity_poly.type
_entity_poly.pdbx_seq_one_letter_code
_entity_poly.pdbx_strand_id
1 'polypeptide(L)'
;MVKRIEIVQKDKISLERLKKFRDVSESYQPENYKNKVVLKPWGYEYLIFENEHVAIWFLYIKYGHSTSMHCHPEKKTSLILLSGSALCNTFERRNYLNSMDAIILEKAVFHSTKALSTQGINVIEIETPPNKTDLVRLNDEYGRETSGYEGLTQMRTENLEEFNHFFFETPEQNECYTHTNSNYEVSIK
;
A
#
# COMPACT_ATOMS: atom_id res chain seq x y z
N MET A 1 -13.99 9.18 -9.97
CA MET A 1 -14.69 7.91 -10.32
C MET A 1 -14.28 6.80 -9.37
N VAL A 2 -15.17 5.84 -9.04
CA VAL A 2 -14.81 4.65 -8.24
C VAL A 2 -14.97 3.41 -9.11
N LYS A 3 -13.95 2.57 -9.17
CA LYS A 3 -13.98 1.27 -9.88
C LYS A 3 -13.84 0.13 -8.87
N ARG A 4 -14.54 -0.98 -9.09
CA ARG A 4 -14.38 -2.23 -8.34
C ARG A 4 -13.89 -3.33 -9.26
N ILE A 5 -12.87 -4.06 -8.84
CA ILE A 5 -12.24 -5.14 -9.59
C ILE A 5 -12.46 -6.45 -8.83
N GLU A 6 -13.15 -7.36 -9.46
CA GLU A 6 -13.40 -8.69 -8.94
C GLU A 6 -12.28 -9.66 -9.37
N ILE A 7 -12.12 -10.71 -8.59
CA ILE A 7 -11.17 -11.79 -8.90
C ILE A 7 -11.58 -12.52 -10.17
N VAL A 8 -10.61 -12.80 -11.05
CA VAL A 8 -10.81 -13.57 -12.28
C VAL A 8 -10.11 -14.93 -12.21
N GLN A 9 -10.40 -15.81 -13.17
CA GLN A 9 -9.82 -17.17 -13.20
C GLN A 9 -8.28 -17.14 -13.24
N LYS A 10 -7.70 -16.18 -13.95
CA LYS A 10 -6.24 -16.02 -14.06
C LYS A 10 -5.59 -15.68 -12.72
N ASP A 11 -6.25 -14.86 -11.88
CA ASP A 11 -5.79 -14.57 -10.53
C ASP A 11 -5.71 -15.85 -9.69
N LYS A 12 -6.79 -16.65 -9.71
CA LYS A 12 -6.87 -17.91 -8.96
C LYS A 12 -5.78 -18.88 -9.34
N ILE A 13 -5.60 -19.14 -10.64
CA ILE A 13 -4.55 -20.03 -11.15
C ILE A 13 -3.16 -19.54 -10.77
N SER A 14 -2.90 -18.24 -10.90
CA SER A 14 -1.61 -17.66 -10.56
C SER A 14 -1.30 -17.75 -9.07
N LEU A 15 -2.30 -17.48 -8.21
CA LEU A 15 -2.15 -17.59 -6.76
C LEU A 15 -1.90 -19.03 -6.33
N GLU A 16 -2.65 -20.01 -6.85
CA GLU A 16 -2.44 -21.42 -6.55
C GLU A 16 -1.05 -21.90 -6.95
N ARG A 17 -0.57 -21.46 -8.12
CA ARG A 17 0.80 -21.75 -8.56
C ARG A 17 1.84 -21.18 -7.63
N LEU A 18 1.73 -19.91 -7.24
CA LEU A 18 2.70 -19.24 -6.37
C LEU A 18 2.71 -19.80 -4.96
N LYS A 19 1.55 -20.18 -4.41
CA LYS A 19 1.45 -20.84 -3.09
C LYS A 19 2.23 -22.15 -3.02
N LYS A 20 2.34 -22.91 -4.12
CA LYS A 20 3.10 -24.17 -4.19
C LYS A 20 4.62 -23.96 -4.11
N PHE A 21 5.11 -22.77 -4.45
CA PHE A 21 6.54 -22.45 -4.45
C PHE A 21 6.96 -21.59 -3.25
N ARG A 22 6.03 -21.21 -2.37
CA ARG A 22 6.34 -20.54 -1.13
C ARG A 22 6.64 -21.59 -0.06
N ASP A 23 7.90 -21.69 0.32
CA ASP A 23 8.24 -22.25 1.61
C ASP A 23 7.60 -21.36 2.70
N VAL A 24 6.73 -21.97 3.51
CA VAL A 24 6.03 -21.32 4.64
C VAL A 24 7.02 -21.11 5.81
N SER A 25 8.27 -20.86 5.54
CA SER A 25 9.36 -21.00 6.54
C SER A 25 9.91 -19.70 7.10
N GLU A 26 9.13 -18.62 7.14
CA GLU A 26 9.50 -17.57 8.09
C GLU A 26 8.22 -17.00 8.71
N SER A 27 8.05 -17.28 10.00
CA SER A 27 7.11 -16.57 10.86
C SER A 27 7.56 -15.12 10.97
N TYR A 28 7.17 -14.34 9.96
CA TYR A 28 7.39 -12.90 10.00
C TYR A 28 6.57 -12.36 11.17
N GLN A 29 7.27 -11.85 12.19
CA GLN A 29 6.62 -11.11 13.26
C GLN A 29 6.14 -9.79 12.66
N PRO A 30 4.85 -9.43 12.82
CA PRO A 30 4.36 -8.16 12.34
C PRO A 30 5.12 -7.04 13.01
N GLU A 31 5.81 -6.24 12.22
CA GLU A 31 6.54 -5.07 12.70
C GLU A 31 5.55 -3.99 13.13
N ASN A 32 5.93 -3.23 14.15
CA ASN A 32 5.21 -2.01 14.48
C ASN A 32 5.59 -0.92 13.47
N TYR A 33 4.65 -0.54 12.59
CA TYR A 33 4.84 0.47 11.56
C TYR A 33 4.49 1.90 11.99
N LYS A 34 4.03 2.08 13.23
CA LYS A 34 3.72 3.40 13.77
C LYS A 34 4.96 4.29 13.77
N ASN A 35 4.82 5.52 13.28
CA ASN A 35 5.91 6.49 13.19
C ASN A 35 7.17 5.96 12.47
N LYS A 36 6.95 5.19 11.41
CA LYS A 36 8.01 4.71 10.51
C LYS A 36 7.66 4.98 9.06
N VAL A 37 8.65 5.39 8.28
CA VAL A 37 8.56 5.43 6.83
C VAL A 37 9.28 4.22 6.27
N VAL A 38 8.58 3.44 5.43
CA VAL A 38 9.13 2.26 4.77
C VAL A 38 9.62 2.66 3.38
N LEU A 39 10.93 2.60 3.16
CA LEU A 39 11.53 2.90 1.87
C LEU A 39 11.27 1.76 0.88
N LYS A 40 10.89 2.14 -0.32
CA LYS A 40 10.61 1.24 -1.42
C LYS A 40 11.45 1.62 -2.64
N PRO A 41 11.81 0.68 -3.53
CA PRO A 41 12.49 1.02 -4.77
C PRO A 41 11.71 2.03 -5.62
N TRP A 42 10.37 1.98 -5.53
CA TRP A 42 9.47 2.86 -6.26
C TRP A 42 9.13 4.18 -5.54
N GLY A 43 9.55 4.37 -4.27
CA GLY A 43 9.22 5.55 -3.47
C GLY A 43 9.26 5.27 -1.98
N TYR A 44 8.17 5.51 -1.29
CA TYR A 44 8.01 5.20 0.13
C TYR A 44 6.54 5.06 0.51
N GLU A 45 6.32 4.46 1.66
CA GLU A 45 5.00 4.41 2.28
C GLU A 45 5.10 4.55 3.79
N TYR A 46 4.01 4.96 4.43
CA TYR A 46 3.90 4.99 5.89
C TYR A 46 2.46 4.77 6.33
N LEU A 47 2.33 4.25 7.55
CA LEU A 47 1.03 4.04 8.19
C LEU A 47 0.47 5.38 8.69
N ILE A 48 -0.76 5.72 8.28
CA ILE A 48 -1.50 6.89 8.76
C ILE A 48 -2.29 6.55 10.01
N PHE A 49 -2.99 5.41 9.97
CA PHE A 49 -3.93 4.97 11.00
C PHE A 49 -4.10 3.46 10.93
N GLU A 50 -4.28 2.83 12.09
CA GLU A 50 -4.62 1.40 12.18
C GLU A 50 -5.46 1.11 13.41
N ASN A 51 -6.47 0.26 13.23
CA ASN A 51 -7.20 -0.41 14.30
C ASN A 51 -7.48 -1.88 13.90
N GLU A 52 -8.28 -2.60 14.66
CA GLU A 52 -8.59 -4.03 14.42
C GLU A 52 -9.34 -4.31 13.10
N HIS A 53 -9.90 -3.29 12.46
CA HIS A 53 -10.73 -3.44 11.26
C HIS A 53 -10.07 -2.93 9.99
N VAL A 54 -9.22 -1.91 10.12
CA VAL A 54 -8.67 -1.18 8.97
C VAL A 54 -7.27 -0.68 9.24
N ALA A 55 -6.41 -0.71 8.20
CA ALA A 55 -5.18 0.06 8.14
C ALA A 55 -5.25 1.05 6.97
N ILE A 56 -4.79 2.26 7.21
CA ILE A 56 -4.72 3.33 6.20
C ILE A 56 -3.26 3.72 6.02
N TRP A 57 -2.79 3.59 4.78
CA TRP A 57 -1.42 3.86 4.40
C TRP A 57 -1.35 5.01 3.41
N PHE A 58 -0.29 5.79 3.48
CA PHE A 58 0.10 6.72 2.44
C PHE A 58 1.23 6.12 1.61
N LEU A 59 1.13 6.21 0.29
CA LEU A 59 2.13 5.78 -0.66
C LEU A 59 2.53 6.96 -1.54
N TYR A 60 3.83 7.20 -1.68
CA TYR A 60 4.39 8.05 -2.72
C TYR A 60 5.09 7.16 -3.75
N ILE A 61 4.66 7.22 -5.00
CA ILE A 61 5.28 6.49 -6.11
C ILE A 61 5.92 7.49 -7.06
N LYS A 62 7.23 7.34 -7.26
CA LYS A 62 8.04 8.20 -8.15
C LYS A 62 7.58 8.05 -9.59
N TYR A 63 7.73 9.11 -10.38
CA TYR A 63 7.46 9.10 -11.82
C TYR A 63 8.11 7.92 -12.53
N GLY A 64 7.36 7.24 -13.36
CA GLY A 64 7.82 6.10 -14.15
C GLY A 64 7.97 4.79 -13.36
N HIS A 65 7.99 4.83 -12.03
CA HIS A 65 8.09 3.65 -11.18
C HIS A 65 6.73 2.98 -10.94
N SER A 66 6.77 1.71 -10.56
CA SER A 66 5.59 0.88 -10.33
C SER A 66 5.76 0.05 -9.06
N THR A 67 4.65 -0.23 -8.37
CA THR A 67 4.62 -1.33 -7.40
C THR A 67 4.81 -2.66 -8.13
N SER A 68 5.20 -3.73 -7.42
CA SER A 68 5.20 -5.09 -7.97
C SER A 68 3.82 -5.47 -8.50
N MET A 69 3.76 -6.44 -9.42
CA MET A 69 2.51 -7.16 -9.71
C MET A 69 2.29 -8.16 -8.58
N HIS A 70 1.33 -7.91 -7.71
CA HIS A 70 1.07 -8.67 -6.50
C HIS A 70 -0.42 -8.79 -6.21
N CYS A 71 -0.78 -9.66 -5.28
CA CYS A 71 -2.12 -9.72 -4.72
C CYS A 71 -2.08 -9.90 -3.20
N HIS A 72 -3.23 -9.67 -2.59
CA HIS A 72 -3.50 -9.84 -1.17
C HIS A 72 -4.56 -10.94 -1.00
N PRO A 73 -4.18 -12.18 -0.66
CA PRO A 73 -5.11 -13.30 -0.55
C PRO A 73 -6.23 -13.12 0.48
N GLU A 74 -5.93 -12.48 1.61
CA GLU A 74 -6.83 -12.43 2.76
C GLU A 74 -7.49 -11.06 2.98
N LYS A 75 -6.91 -9.98 2.44
CA LYS A 75 -7.42 -8.63 2.59
C LYS A 75 -7.94 -8.03 1.28
N LYS A 76 -8.90 -7.12 1.41
CA LYS A 76 -9.34 -6.23 0.35
C LYS A 76 -8.52 -4.93 0.43
N THR A 77 -8.15 -4.39 -0.72
CA THR A 77 -7.38 -3.16 -0.82
C THR A 77 -8.13 -2.12 -1.64
N SER A 78 -8.22 -0.91 -1.12
CA SER A 78 -8.75 0.24 -1.87
C SER A 78 -7.65 1.28 -2.06
N LEU A 79 -7.46 1.74 -3.29
CA LEU A 79 -6.49 2.79 -3.62
C LEU A 79 -7.25 4.06 -4.02
N ILE A 80 -6.93 5.18 -3.38
CA ILE A 80 -7.47 6.50 -3.70
C ILE A 80 -6.30 7.36 -4.17
N LEU A 81 -6.34 7.79 -5.42
CA LEU A 81 -5.31 8.65 -5.98
C LEU A 81 -5.55 10.10 -5.52
N LEU A 82 -4.71 10.62 -4.64
CA LEU A 82 -4.83 11.99 -4.14
C LEU A 82 -4.32 13.02 -5.14
N SER A 83 -3.21 12.70 -5.83
CA SER A 83 -2.61 13.63 -6.80
C SER A 83 -1.93 12.90 -7.95
N GLY A 84 -1.90 13.55 -9.11
CA GLY A 84 -1.29 13.06 -10.33
C GLY A 84 -2.19 12.14 -11.14
N SER A 85 -1.59 11.33 -12.00
CA SER A 85 -2.24 10.29 -12.79
C SER A 85 -1.47 8.97 -12.70
N ALA A 86 -2.21 7.88 -12.63
CA ALA A 86 -1.69 6.54 -12.43
C ALA A 86 -2.28 5.54 -13.42
N LEU A 87 -1.56 4.44 -13.60
CA LEU A 87 -2.04 3.26 -14.30
C LEU A 87 -2.06 2.08 -13.32
N CYS A 88 -3.24 1.66 -12.91
CA CYS A 88 -3.44 0.43 -12.15
C CYS A 88 -3.71 -0.73 -13.10
N ASN A 89 -2.73 -1.63 -13.26
CA ASN A 89 -2.83 -2.82 -14.08
C ASN A 89 -3.40 -3.99 -13.27
N THR A 90 -4.27 -4.76 -13.89
CA THR A 90 -4.69 -6.08 -13.47
C THR A 90 -4.46 -7.07 -14.62
N PHE A 91 -4.74 -8.35 -14.45
CA PHE A 91 -4.57 -9.30 -15.56
C PHE A 91 -5.45 -9.01 -16.76
N GLU A 92 -6.62 -8.41 -16.55
CA GLU A 92 -7.57 -8.19 -17.64
C GLU A 92 -7.58 -6.75 -18.15
N ARG A 93 -7.25 -5.79 -17.28
CA ARG A 93 -7.49 -4.37 -17.58
C ARG A 93 -6.35 -3.47 -17.19
N ARG A 94 -6.21 -2.42 -17.97
CA ARG A 94 -5.43 -1.23 -17.64
C ARG A 94 -6.39 -0.14 -17.18
N ASN A 95 -6.31 0.21 -15.89
CA ASN A 95 -7.18 1.21 -15.29
C ASN A 95 -6.43 2.51 -15.13
N TYR A 96 -6.72 3.49 -15.97
CA TYR A 96 -6.21 4.85 -15.81
C TYR A 96 -7.00 5.53 -14.69
N LEU A 97 -6.26 6.15 -13.77
CA LEU A 97 -6.77 6.89 -12.62
C LEU A 97 -6.22 8.30 -12.66
N ASN A 98 -7.09 9.27 -12.38
CA ASN A 98 -6.73 10.67 -12.17
C ASN A 98 -6.95 11.02 -10.71
N SER A 99 -6.44 12.18 -10.30
CA SER A 99 -6.65 12.69 -8.94
C SER A 99 -8.11 12.58 -8.51
N MET A 100 -8.36 12.08 -7.31
CA MET A 100 -9.66 11.78 -6.69
C MET A 100 -10.40 10.56 -7.29
N ASP A 101 -9.80 9.82 -8.21
CA ASP A 101 -10.32 8.50 -8.58
C ASP A 101 -9.91 7.44 -7.53
N ALA A 102 -10.76 6.43 -7.39
CA ALA A 102 -10.52 5.29 -6.53
C ALA A 102 -10.70 3.95 -7.26
N ILE A 103 -9.96 2.94 -6.81
CA ILE A 103 -10.11 1.57 -7.25
C ILE A 103 -10.17 0.64 -6.05
N ILE A 104 -11.16 -0.24 -6.01
CA ILE A 104 -11.34 -1.28 -5.00
C ILE A 104 -10.92 -2.61 -5.62
N LEU A 105 -9.96 -3.25 -5.00
CA LEU A 105 -9.39 -4.54 -5.41
C LEU A 105 -9.87 -5.60 -4.43
N GLU A 106 -10.66 -6.55 -4.91
CA GLU A 106 -11.11 -7.67 -4.09
C GLU A 106 -9.93 -8.59 -3.73
N LYS A 107 -10.13 -9.44 -2.73
CA LYS A 107 -9.13 -10.42 -2.28
C LYS A 107 -8.57 -11.21 -3.45
N ALA A 108 -7.26 -11.43 -3.43
CA ALA A 108 -6.51 -12.20 -4.43
C ALA A 108 -6.49 -11.61 -5.86
N VAL A 109 -6.94 -10.39 -6.09
CA VAL A 109 -6.80 -9.71 -7.38
C VAL A 109 -5.35 -9.27 -7.57
N PHE A 110 -4.66 -9.77 -8.61
CA PHE A 110 -3.32 -9.33 -8.97
C PHE A 110 -3.35 -7.93 -9.59
N HIS A 111 -2.52 -7.05 -9.04
CA HIS A 111 -2.44 -5.66 -9.48
C HIS A 111 -1.06 -5.05 -9.31
N SER A 112 -0.80 -4.01 -10.09
CA SER A 112 0.34 -3.10 -9.92
C SER A 112 -0.08 -1.67 -10.22
N THR A 113 0.54 -0.69 -9.57
CA THR A 113 0.23 0.73 -9.76
C THR A 113 1.47 1.47 -10.20
N LYS A 114 1.41 2.12 -11.38
CA LYS A 114 2.48 2.90 -11.99
C LYS A 114 2.15 4.38 -11.96
N ALA A 115 3.13 5.20 -11.55
CA ALA A 115 3.02 6.65 -11.62
C ALA A 115 3.27 7.15 -13.05
N LEU A 116 2.34 7.94 -13.58
CA LEU A 116 2.42 8.55 -14.92
C LEU A 116 2.77 10.05 -14.87
N SER A 117 2.51 10.73 -13.76
CA SER A 117 2.81 12.15 -13.58
C SER A 117 4.28 12.37 -13.22
N THR A 118 4.90 13.40 -13.81
CA THR A 118 6.32 13.75 -13.60
C THR A 118 6.68 14.08 -12.15
N GLN A 119 5.70 14.54 -11.36
CA GLN A 119 5.86 14.78 -9.91
C GLN A 119 5.69 13.51 -9.06
N GLY A 120 5.48 12.35 -9.69
CA GLY A 120 5.04 11.14 -9.00
C GLY A 120 3.54 11.20 -8.68
N ILE A 121 3.11 10.29 -7.83
CA ILE A 121 1.71 10.21 -7.36
C ILE A 121 1.66 10.02 -5.85
N ASN A 122 0.62 10.55 -5.25
CA ASN A 122 0.24 10.31 -3.86
C ASN A 122 -1.02 9.45 -3.80
N VAL A 123 -0.98 8.37 -3.05
CA VAL A 123 -2.06 7.38 -2.96
C VAL A 123 -2.38 7.10 -1.50
N ILE A 124 -3.65 7.04 -1.16
CA ILE A 124 -4.12 6.40 0.07
C ILE A 124 -4.46 4.95 -0.25
N GLU A 125 -3.87 4.03 0.48
CA GLU A 125 -4.21 2.62 0.47
C GLU A 125 -4.96 2.27 1.75
N ILE A 126 -6.15 1.68 1.60
CA ILE A 126 -6.99 1.22 2.71
C ILE A 126 -7.03 -0.31 2.66
N GLU A 127 -6.58 -0.95 3.72
CA GLU A 127 -6.55 -2.41 3.88
C GLU A 127 -7.64 -2.89 4.85
N THR A 128 -8.39 -3.91 4.46
CA THR A 128 -9.45 -4.50 5.29
C THR A 128 -9.51 -6.03 5.15
N PRO A 129 -9.27 -6.82 6.22
CA PRO A 129 -8.70 -6.42 7.51
C PRO A 129 -7.24 -5.98 7.39
N PRO A 130 -6.66 -5.31 8.39
CA PRO A 130 -5.26 -4.93 8.38
C PRO A 130 -4.36 -6.17 8.43
N ASN A 131 -3.49 -6.33 7.43
CA ASN A 131 -2.47 -7.37 7.41
C ASN A 131 -1.40 -7.02 6.38
N LYS A 132 -0.32 -6.37 6.80
CA LYS A 132 0.74 -5.94 5.88
C LYS A 132 1.53 -7.10 5.30
N THR A 133 1.58 -8.24 5.99
CA THR A 133 2.29 -9.44 5.53
C THR A 133 1.50 -10.27 4.50
N ASP A 134 0.21 -9.97 4.31
CA ASP A 134 -0.64 -10.62 3.30
C ASP A 134 -0.30 -10.13 1.90
N LEU A 135 0.81 -10.62 1.35
CA LEU A 135 1.38 -10.18 0.09
C LEU A 135 1.94 -11.37 -0.69
N VAL A 136 1.46 -11.58 -1.92
CA VAL A 136 1.99 -12.57 -2.87
C VAL A 136 2.42 -11.85 -4.13
N ARG A 137 3.73 -11.81 -4.41
CA ARG A 137 4.29 -11.19 -5.62
C ARG A 137 4.35 -12.20 -6.77
N LEU A 138 3.91 -11.76 -7.95
CA LEU A 138 4.03 -12.52 -9.20
C LEU A 138 5.25 -12.07 -9.99
N ASN A 139 5.47 -10.76 -10.08
CA ASN A 139 6.57 -10.14 -10.81
C ASN A 139 6.92 -8.79 -10.16
N ASP A 140 8.20 -8.48 -10.14
CA ASP A 140 8.73 -7.25 -9.56
C ASP A 140 9.91 -6.73 -10.37
N GLU A 141 9.85 -5.48 -10.82
CA GLU A 141 10.91 -4.84 -11.61
C GLU A 141 12.22 -4.65 -10.81
N TYR A 142 12.20 -4.94 -9.49
CA TYR A 142 13.30 -4.74 -8.56
C TYR A 142 13.87 -6.04 -7.97
N GLY A 143 13.42 -7.22 -8.47
CA GLY A 143 13.96 -8.53 -8.08
C GLY A 143 13.46 -9.03 -6.71
N ARG A 144 12.28 -8.60 -6.24
CA ARG A 144 11.71 -8.99 -4.94
C ARG A 144 10.62 -10.07 -5.04
N GLU A 145 10.54 -10.84 -6.14
CA GLU A 145 9.46 -11.81 -6.38
C GLU A 145 9.35 -12.86 -5.27
N THR A 146 10.49 -13.26 -4.71
CA THR A 146 10.56 -14.25 -3.62
C THR A 146 10.51 -13.64 -2.22
N SER A 147 10.60 -12.31 -2.12
CA SER A 147 10.64 -11.61 -0.83
C SER A 147 9.25 -11.34 -0.29
N GLY A 148 9.11 -11.39 1.04
CA GLY A 148 7.95 -10.88 1.77
C GLY A 148 7.85 -9.35 1.74
N TYR A 149 7.14 -8.79 2.71
CA TYR A 149 7.13 -7.35 2.92
C TYR A 149 8.49 -6.85 3.44
N GLU A 150 8.82 -5.59 3.21
CA GLU A 150 10.12 -5.01 3.59
C GLU A 150 10.35 -5.07 5.10
N GLY A 151 11.59 -5.45 5.49
CA GLY A 151 12.01 -5.58 6.88
C GLY A 151 12.60 -4.28 7.47
N LEU A 152 13.17 -4.38 8.65
CA LEU A 152 13.70 -3.24 9.43
C LEU A 152 14.74 -2.39 8.69
N THR A 153 15.53 -2.98 7.81
CA THR A 153 16.57 -2.25 7.06
C THR A 153 16.01 -1.20 6.10
N GLN A 154 14.76 -1.34 5.68
CA GLN A 154 14.05 -0.38 4.82
C GLN A 154 13.23 0.63 5.63
N MET A 155 13.16 0.50 6.94
CA MET A 155 12.40 1.41 7.79
C MET A 155 13.25 2.57 8.25
N ARG A 156 12.66 3.78 8.23
CA ARG A 156 13.26 5.01 8.73
C ARG A 156 12.39 5.59 9.82
N THR A 157 13.02 6.02 10.90
CA THR A 157 12.38 6.72 12.02
C THR A 157 13.04 8.08 12.30
N GLU A 158 14.23 8.30 11.75
CA GLU A 158 14.92 9.58 11.80
C GLU A 158 14.41 10.49 10.68
N ASN A 159 14.32 11.78 10.95
CA ASN A 159 13.97 12.80 9.96
C ASN A 159 12.64 12.51 9.22
N LEU A 160 11.60 12.09 9.95
CA LEU A 160 10.29 11.76 9.38
C LEU A 160 9.67 12.93 8.59
N GLU A 161 10.04 14.18 8.92
CA GLU A 161 9.55 15.39 8.25
C GLU A 161 9.96 15.48 6.77
N GLU A 162 11.05 14.79 6.37
CA GLU A 162 11.47 14.70 4.96
C GLU A 162 10.44 13.99 4.08
N PHE A 163 9.52 13.23 4.67
CA PHE A 163 8.58 12.36 3.98
C PHE A 163 7.12 12.85 4.00
N ASN A 164 6.84 14.08 4.45
CA ASN A 164 5.46 14.53 4.71
C ASN A 164 4.67 13.54 5.57
N HIS A 165 5.34 12.93 6.54
CA HIS A 165 4.80 11.88 7.38
C HIS A 165 3.81 12.42 8.41
N PHE A 166 2.71 11.69 8.63
CA PHE A 166 1.82 11.84 9.77
C PHE A 166 1.21 10.50 10.18
N PHE A 167 0.89 10.37 11.46
CA PHE A 167 0.27 9.19 12.02
C PHE A 167 -0.79 9.62 13.04
N PHE A 168 -1.93 8.94 13.07
CA PHE A 168 -2.97 9.16 14.04
C PHE A 168 -3.19 7.93 14.91
N GLU A 169 -3.34 8.14 16.20
CA GLU A 169 -3.92 7.14 17.10
C GLU A 169 -5.43 7.30 17.14
N THR A 170 -6.13 6.23 17.54
CA THR A 170 -7.57 6.33 17.80
C THR A 170 -7.75 7.26 19.00
N PRO A 171 -8.44 8.41 18.85
CA PRO A 171 -8.68 9.29 19.97
C PRO A 171 -9.61 8.60 20.97
N GLU A 172 -9.42 8.86 22.27
CA GLU A 172 -10.38 8.46 23.28
C GLU A 172 -11.67 9.25 23.12
N GLN A 173 -12.74 8.75 23.76
CA GLN A 173 -14.06 9.39 23.64
C GLN A 173 -13.99 10.85 24.13
N ASN A 174 -14.43 11.78 23.29
CA ASN A 174 -14.39 13.24 23.50
C ASN A 174 -13.01 13.87 23.51
N GLU A 175 -11.99 13.19 23.05
CA GLU A 175 -10.66 13.77 22.87
C GLU A 175 -10.40 14.12 21.40
N CYS A 176 -9.45 15.02 21.17
CA CYS A 176 -8.91 15.34 19.86
C CYS A 176 -7.50 14.80 19.77
N TYR A 177 -7.13 14.22 18.64
CA TYR A 177 -5.76 13.88 18.34
C TYR A 177 -5.20 14.87 17.32
N THR A 178 -4.04 15.45 17.59
CA THR A 178 -3.36 16.35 16.67
C THR A 178 -1.94 15.84 16.40
N HIS A 179 -1.60 15.70 15.13
CA HIS A 179 -0.23 15.51 14.66
C HIS A 179 0.31 16.83 14.12
N THR A 180 1.44 17.26 14.65
CA THR A 180 2.12 18.49 14.23
C THR A 180 3.55 18.17 13.83
N ASN A 181 3.99 18.70 12.71
CA ASN A 181 5.39 18.75 12.32
C ASN A 181 5.77 20.16 11.84
N SER A 182 7.00 20.37 11.35
CA SER A 182 7.48 21.69 10.91
C SER A 182 6.68 22.28 9.73
N ASN A 183 5.97 21.46 8.96
CA ASN A 183 5.34 21.87 7.71
C ASN A 183 3.81 21.98 7.80
N TYR A 184 3.16 21.25 8.72
CA TYR A 184 1.70 21.20 8.82
C TYR A 184 1.22 20.67 10.18
N GLU A 185 -0.04 20.94 10.45
CA GLU A 185 -0.81 20.36 11.54
C GLU A 185 -2.02 19.63 10.96
N VAL A 186 -2.26 18.40 11.42
CA VAL A 186 -3.43 17.59 11.06
C VAL A 186 -4.11 17.11 12.33
N SER A 187 -5.41 17.33 12.46
CA SER A 187 -6.16 16.93 13.65
C SER A 187 -7.41 16.11 13.31
N ILE A 188 -7.72 15.14 14.17
CA ILE A 188 -8.99 14.41 14.22
C ILE A 188 -9.76 14.97 15.41
N LYS A 189 -11.02 15.37 15.17
CA LYS A 189 -11.93 15.92 16.19
C LYS A 189 -13.19 15.11 16.26
#